data_35966b319eb545399a47f07c9edd1a00
#
_entry.id   35966b319eb545399a47f07c9edd1a00
#
_cell.length_a   1.000
_cell.length_b   1.000
_cell.length_c   1.000
_cell.angle_alpha   90.00
_cell.angle_beta   90.00
_cell.angle_gamma   90.00
#
_symmetry.space_group_name_H-M   'P 1'
#
loop_
_entity.id
_entity.type
_entity.pdbx_description
1 polymer ?
#
loop_
_entity_poly.entity_id
_entity_poly.type
_entity_poly.pdbx_seq_one_letter_code
_entity_poly.pdbx_strand_id
1 'polypeptide(L)'
;LHDALPIYLQVAGPRSGFDEALYAVLAGRPEVVAASPLVELEVRRAGAEETLQLLGADVFALARVTPALLPRPAAGAGRFAALADDTIFLSAALQEALELETGERIALHSGSGTADLRVAGDIPGAAGHRRLALMDIAAVQTRFGKIGRLTRIDLKLAEGVTPAAARPALQAILPAGLLIDVVEQ
;
A
#
# COMPACT_ATOMS: atom_id res chain seq x y z
N LEU A 1 12.99 15.35 -23.65
CA LEU A 1 13.13 14.85 -22.27
C LEU A 1 12.12 13.74 -22.08
N HIS A 2 12.59 12.49 -22.25
CA HIS A 2 11.82 11.35 -21.78
C HIS A 2 11.91 11.37 -20.25
N ASP A 3 10.85 11.78 -19.57
CA ASP A 3 10.66 11.46 -18.18
C ASP A 3 10.54 9.93 -18.11
N ALA A 4 11.66 9.28 -17.81
CA ALA A 4 11.63 7.86 -17.52
C ALA A 4 10.66 7.65 -16.34
N LEU A 5 9.73 6.71 -16.50
CA LEU A 5 8.84 6.32 -15.41
C LEU A 5 9.69 5.98 -14.18
N PRO A 6 9.30 6.44 -12.99
CA PRO A 6 10.06 6.12 -11.80
C PRO A 6 10.10 4.61 -11.59
N ILE A 7 11.31 4.10 -11.41
CA ILE A 7 11.58 2.68 -11.16
C ILE A 7 11.82 2.49 -9.68
N TYR A 8 11.18 1.51 -9.09
CA TYR A 8 11.43 1.11 -7.72
C TYR A 8 11.56 -0.41 -7.61
N LEU A 9 12.15 -0.87 -6.53
CA LEU A 9 12.20 -2.30 -6.22
C LEU A 9 11.05 -2.65 -5.30
N GLN A 10 10.42 -3.77 -5.54
CA GLN A 10 9.35 -4.32 -4.73
C GLN A 10 9.83 -5.59 -4.06
N VAL A 11 9.90 -5.59 -2.73
CA VAL A 11 10.14 -6.78 -1.93
C VAL A 11 8.78 -7.35 -1.53
N ALA A 12 8.48 -8.55 -1.99
CA ALA A 12 7.20 -9.20 -1.72
C ALA A 12 7.39 -10.55 -1.03
N GLY A 13 6.49 -10.88 -0.13
CA GLY A 13 6.44 -12.13 0.58
C GLY A 13 5.11 -12.87 0.40
N PRO A 14 4.88 -13.94 1.19
CA PRO A 14 3.63 -14.69 1.14
C PRO A 14 2.46 -13.84 1.67
N ARG A 15 1.23 -14.26 1.37
CA ARG A 15 0.00 -13.59 1.85
C ARG A 15 -0.11 -13.50 3.36
N SER A 16 0.47 -14.46 4.08
CA SER A 16 0.56 -14.44 5.55
C SER A 16 1.47 -13.33 6.07
N GLY A 17 2.29 -12.76 5.20
CA GLY A 17 3.20 -11.69 5.52
C GLY A 17 4.53 -12.17 6.11
N PHE A 18 5.37 -11.21 6.43
CA PHE A 18 6.67 -11.39 7.07
C PHE A 18 6.84 -10.37 8.21
N ASP A 19 7.86 -10.55 9.03
CA ASP A 19 8.11 -9.68 10.18
C ASP A 19 8.40 -8.23 9.72
N GLU A 20 7.68 -7.28 10.30
CA GLU A 20 7.84 -5.85 9.98
C GLU A 20 9.22 -5.29 10.34
N ALA A 21 10.00 -5.97 11.19
CA ALA A 21 11.37 -5.57 11.51
C ALA A 21 12.27 -5.49 10.27
N LEU A 22 11.95 -6.22 9.21
CA LEU A 22 12.68 -6.15 7.95
C LEU A 22 12.64 -4.76 7.32
N TYR A 23 11.58 -3.98 7.55
CA TYR A 23 11.48 -2.63 7.04
C TYR A 23 12.64 -1.75 7.48
N ALA A 24 12.96 -1.74 8.77
CA ALA A 24 14.08 -0.94 9.30
C ALA A 24 15.43 -1.40 8.75
N VAL A 25 15.60 -2.70 8.56
CA VAL A 25 16.82 -3.27 7.98
C VAL A 25 17.02 -2.77 6.54
N LEU A 26 16.00 -2.84 5.72
CA LEU A 26 16.07 -2.39 4.31
C LEU A 26 16.19 -0.87 4.20
N ALA A 27 15.45 -0.12 5.02
CA ALA A 27 15.52 1.34 5.03
C ALA A 27 16.91 1.87 5.45
N GLY A 28 17.65 1.11 6.22
CA GLY A 28 19.01 1.44 6.66
C GLY A 28 20.12 1.07 5.67
N ARG A 29 19.81 0.43 4.56
CA ARG A 29 20.81 0.02 3.57
C ARG A 29 21.31 1.20 2.75
N PRO A 30 22.63 1.25 2.44
CA PRO A 30 23.18 2.35 1.65
C PRO A 30 22.63 2.43 0.22
N GLU A 31 22.16 1.33 -0.35
CA GLU A 31 21.54 1.28 -1.69
C GLU A 31 20.15 1.92 -1.71
N VAL A 32 19.52 2.12 -0.55
CA VAL A 32 18.11 2.53 -0.41
C VAL A 32 18.04 3.95 0.13
N VAL A 33 17.39 4.85 -0.59
CA VAL A 33 17.16 6.23 -0.15
C VAL A 33 15.84 6.40 0.58
N ALA A 34 14.86 5.59 0.25
CA ALA A 34 13.55 5.58 0.90
C ALA A 34 12.90 4.20 0.79
N ALA A 35 12.13 3.83 1.80
CA ALA A 35 11.37 2.57 1.84
C ALA A 35 9.94 2.83 2.28
N SER A 36 9.00 2.07 1.74
CA SER A 36 7.57 2.16 2.05
C SER A 36 7.04 0.79 2.47
N PRO A 37 6.59 0.65 3.73
CA PRO A 37 5.99 -0.58 4.21
C PRO A 37 4.54 -0.69 3.75
N LEU A 38 4.11 -1.88 3.34
CA LEU A 38 2.78 -2.11 2.81
C LEU A 38 2.20 -3.43 3.32
N VAL A 39 0.90 -3.45 3.53
CA VAL A 39 0.12 -4.66 3.78
C VAL A 39 -0.93 -4.76 2.69
N GLU A 40 -0.84 -5.77 1.85
CA GLU A 40 -1.86 -6.09 0.85
C GLU A 40 -2.70 -7.25 1.33
N LEU A 41 -4.01 -7.13 1.24
CA LEU A 41 -4.90 -8.24 1.49
C LEU A 41 -6.17 -8.13 0.67
N GLU A 42 -6.79 -9.28 0.44
CA GLU A 42 -8.10 -9.35 -0.15
C GLU A 42 -9.15 -9.31 0.96
N VAL A 43 -10.09 -8.40 0.84
CA VAL A 43 -11.21 -8.24 1.78
C VAL A 43 -12.53 -8.37 1.01
N ARG A 44 -13.57 -8.70 1.74
CA ARG A 44 -14.93 -8.84 1.18
C ARG A 44 -15.82 -7.74 1.72
N ARG A 45 -16.66 -7.18 0.85
CA ARG A 45 -17.71 -6.28 1.29
C ARG A 45 -18.78 -7.08 2.02
N ALA A 46 -19.20 -6.61 3.20
CA ALA A 46 -20.23 -7.27 3.98
C ALA A 46 -21.54 -7.38 3.21
N GLY A 47 -22.14 -8.56 3.22
CA GLY A 47 -23.40 -8.82 2.51
C GLY A 47 -23.26 -9.02 0.99
N ALA A 48 -22.04 -9.09 0.47
CA ALA A 48 -21.77 -9.28 -0.95
C ALA A 48 -20.70 -10.35 -1.18
N GLU A 49 -20.68 -10.90 -2.39
CA GLU A 49 -19.62 -11.82 -2.83
C GLU A 49 -18.38 -11.08 -3.34
N GLU A 50 -18.50 -9.77 -3.52
CA GLU A 50 -17.41 -8.94 -4.04
C GLU A 50 -16.20 -8.93 -3.13
N THR A 51 -15.03 -9.16 -3.73
CA THR A 51 -13.74 -9.01 -3.08
C THR A 51 -13.03 -7.75 -3.57
N LEU A 52 -12.29 -7.12 -2.68
CA LEU A 52 -11.52 -5.91 -2.95
C LEU A 52 -10.07 -6.15 -2.58
N GLN A 53 -9.16 -5.57 -3.37
CA GLN A 53 -7.77 -5.47 -2.95
C GLN A 53 -7.62 -4.25 -2.03
N LEU A 54 -7.25 -4.48 -0.78
CA LEU A 54 -6.99 -3.44 0.20
C LEU A 54 -5.49 -3.29 0.42
N LEU A 55 -5.01 -2.05 0.36
CA LEU A 55 -3.64 -1.69 0.61
C LEU A 55 -3.56 -0.86 1.89
N GLY A 56 -2.85 -1.37 2.90
CA GLY A 56 -2.44 -0.61 4.07
C GLY A 56 -1.11 0.07 3.79
N ALA A 57 -1.04 1.38 3.97
CA ALA A 57 0.14 2.16 3.63
C ALA A 57 0.37 3.30 4.63
N ASP A 58 1.65 3.69 4.75
CA ASP A 58 2.06 4.91 5.42
C ASP A 58 2.13 6.03 4.37
N VAL A 59 1.28 7.03 4.49
CA VAL A 59 1.19 8.11 3.48
C VAL A 59 2.48 8.92 3.36
N PHE A 60 3.25 9.04 4.42
CA PHE A 60 4.53 9.74 4.37
C PHE A 60 5.57 8.96 3.57
N ALA A 61 5.59 7.65 3.73
CA ALA A 61 6.45 6.77 2.94
C ALA A 61 5.99 6.69 1.47
N LEU A 62 4.67 6.63 1.22
CA LEU A 62 4.13 6.68 -0.14
C LEU A 62 4.59 7.93 -0.89
N ALA A 63 4.56 9.09 -0.23
CA ALA A 63 4.98 10.36 -0.84
C ALA A 63 6.43 10.32 -1.33
N ARG A 64 7.28 9.53 -0.68
CA ARG A 64 8.70 9.42 -1.00
C ARG A 64 9.02 8.34 -2.05
N VAL A 65 8.25 7.27 -2.09
CA VAL A 65 8.57 6.07 -2.90
C VAL A 65 7.61 5.91 -4.08
N THR A 66 6.31 5.94 -3.81
CA THR A 66 5.26 5.71 -4.82
C THR A 66 4.15 6.76 -4.74
N PRO A 67 4.45 8.03 -5.07
CA PRO A 67 3.50 9.14 -4.90
C PRO A 67 2.22 8.98 -5.72
N ALA A 68 2.23 8.15 -6.78
CA ALA A 68 1.02 7.83 -7.55
C ALA A 68 -0.08 7.15 -6.71
N LEU A 69 0.27 6.53 -5.58
CA LEU A 69 -0.68 5.87 -4.69
C LEU A 69 -1.20 6.78 -3.58
N LEU A 70 -0.78 8.05 -3.52
CA LEU A 70 -1.23 8.97 -2.49
C LEU A 70 -2.75 9.14 -2.50
N PRO A 71 -3.40 9.00 -1.34
CA PRO A 71 -4.82 9.30 -1.22
C PRO A 71 -5.05 10.81 -1.25
N ARG A 72 -6.20 11.21 -1.77
CA ARG A 72 -6.66 12.60 -1.76
C ARG A 72 -7.92 12.69 -0.91
N PRO A 73 -7.85 13.28 0.29
CA PRO A 73 -9.04 13.55 1.08
C PRO A 73 -9.98 14.50 0.36
N ALA A 74 -11.28 14.20 0.40
CA ALA A 74 -12.31 15.07 -0.13
C ALA A 74 -12.50 16.31 0.75
N ALA A 75 -13.09 17.35 0.20
CA ALA A 75 -13.48 18.53 0.97
C ALA A 75 -14.41 18.10 2.12
N GLY A 76 -14.09 18.55 3.33
CA GLY A 76 -14.85 18.19 4.55
C GLY A 76 -14.43 16.88 5.24
N ALA A 77 -13.56 16.07 4.62
CA ALA A 77 -13.07 14.84 5.26
C ALA A 77 -12.06 15.09 6.38
N GLY A 78 -11.45 16.26 6.42
CA GLY A 78 -10.38 16.61 7.35
C GLY A 78 -8.99 16.29 6.78
N ARG A 79 -8.03 17.12 7.14
CA ARG A 79 -6.67 17.00 6.59
C ARG A 79 -5.90 15.78 7.09
N PHE A 80 -6.35 15.17 8.18
CA PHE A 80 -5.75 13.97 8.74
C PHE A 80 -6.53 12.69 8.44
N ALA A 81 -7.49 12.74 7.52
CA ALA A 81 -8.32 11.60 7.17
C ALA A 81 -7.48 10.37 6.74
N ALA A 82 -6.35 10.58 6.07
CA ALA A 82 -5.47 9.51 5.63
C ALA A 82 -4.73 8.79 6.78
N LEU A 83 -4.75 9.34 7.99
CA LEU A 83 -4.15 8.75 9.20
C LEU A 83 -5.21 8.20 10.16
N ALA A 84 -6.48 8.37 9.84
CA ALA A 84 -7.57 7.89 10.68
C ALA A 84 -7.74 6.38 10.57
N ASP A 85 -8.24 5.76 11.61
CA ASP A 85 -8.43 4.31 11.68
C ASP A 85 -9.79 3.83 11.14
N ASP A 86 -10.66 4.75 10.76
CA ASP A 86 -12.04 4.49 10.31
C ASP A 86 -12.33 5.04 8.91
N THR A 87 -11.31 5.42 8.16
CA THR A 87 -11.44 5.97 6.81
C THR A 87 -10.79 5.07 5.77
N ILE A 88 -11.36 5.10 4.56
CA ILE A 88 -10.84 4.39 3.41
C ILE A 88 -10.87 5.32 2.19
N PHE A 89 -9.88 5.17 1.31
CA PHE A 89 -9.80 5.87 0.04
C PHE A 89 -9.99 4.85 -1.07
N LEU A 90 -10.83 5.17 -2.04
CA LEU A 90 -11.13 4.29 -3.15
C LEU A 90 -10.73 4.95 -4.46
N SER A 91 -10.06 4.20 -5.35
CA SER A 91 -9.83 4.69 -6.71
C SER A 91 -11.15 4.97 -7.41
N ALA A 92 -11.15 5.87 -8.40
CA ALA A 92 -12.35 6.23 -9.14
C ALA A 92 -13.03 4.99 -9.77
N ALA A 93 -12.24 4.07 -10.33
CA ALA A 93 -12.75 2.83 -10.90
C ALA A 93 -13.45 1.95 -9.85
N LEU A 94 -12.93 1.91 -8.63
CA LEU A 94 -13.53 1.13 -7.56
C LEU A 94 -14.80 1.78 -7.02
N GLN A 95 -14.81 3.11 -6.88
CA GLN A 95 -16.02 3.84 -6.49
C GLN A 95 -17.18 3.58 -7.48
N GLU A 96 -16.88 3.64 -8.77
CA GLU A 96 -17.84 3.34 -9.82
C GLU A 96 -18.34 1.90 -9.74
N ALA A 97 -17.42 0.93 -9.61
CA ALA A 97 -17.77 -0.49 -9.54
C ALA A 97 -18.63 -0.84 -8.32
N LEU A 98 -18.41 -0.19 -7.19
CA LEU A 98 -19.14 -0.41 -5.95
C LEU A 98 -20.37 0.50 -5.80
N GLU A 99 -20.54 1.46 -6.72
CA GLU A 99 -21.59 2.48 -6.64
C GLU A 99 -21.57 3.25 -5.31
N LEU A 100 -20.34 3.59 -4.86
CA LEU A 100 -20.10 4.33 -3.63
C LEU A 100 -19.55 5.72 -3.92
N GLU A 101 -20.09 6.69 -3.23
CA GLU A 101 -19.60 8.07 -3.24
C GLU A 101 -18.84 8.41 -1.96
N THR A 102 -18.01 9.45 -2.04
CA THR A 102 -17.33 9.97 -0.87
C THR A 102 -18.34 10.40 0.20
N GLY A 103 -18.06 10.06 1.45
CA GLY A 103 -18.95 10.29 2.59
C GLY A 103 -19.78 9.08 2.97
N GLU A 104 -20.00 8.14 2.06
CA GLU A 104 -20.72 6.91 2.34
C GLU A 104 -19.87 5.93 3.14
N ARG A 105 -20.54 4.97 3.75
CA ARG A 105 -19.89 3.93 4.57
C ARG A 105 -19.81 2.61 3.81
N ILE A 106 -18.77 1.87 4.12
CA ILE A 106 -18.56 0.51 3.63
C ILE A 106 -18.11 -0.37 4.80
N ALA A 107 -18.71 -1.54 4.92
CA ALA A 107 -18.27 -2.56 5.87
C ALA A 107 -17.48 -3.63 5.12
N LEU A 108 -16.27 -3.90 5.58
CA LEU A 108 -15.35 -4.88 5.00
C LEU A 108 -15.02 -5.95 6.03
N HIS A 109 -14.80 -7.17 5.56
CA HIS A 109 -14.31 -8.25 6.39
C HIS A 109 -13.32 -9.15 5.65
N SER A 110 -12.40 -9.71 6.40
CA SER A 110 -11.54 -10.82 6.01
C SER A 110 -11.72 -11.96 7.01
N GLY A 111 -11.04 -13.08 6.80
CA GLY A 111 -11.12 -14.21 7.73
C GLY A 111 -10.77 -13.88 9.18
N SER A 112 -10.01 -12.81 9.44
CA SER A 112 -9.47 -12.45 10.75
C SER A 112 -9.94 -11.11 11.30
N GLY A 113 -10.84 -10.40 10.61
CA GLY A 113 -11.29 -9.12 11.11
C GLY A 113 -12.38 -8.46 10.29
N THR A 114 -12.96 -7.41 10.87
CA THR A 114 -13.97 -6.58 10.25
C THR A 114 -13.66 -5.11 10.44
N ALA A 115 -14.15 -4.26 9.53
CA ALA A 115 -14.03 -2.81 9.68
C ALA A 115 -15.25 -2.14 9.04
N ASP A 116 -15.80 -1.15 9.76
CA ASP A 116 -16.83 -0.25 9.27
C ASP A 116 -16.17 1.10 9.00
N LEU A 117 -16.12 1.51 7.73
CA LEU A 117 -15.26 2.59 7.26
C LEU A 117 -16.07 3.63 6.49
N ARG A 118 -15.62 4.87 6.56
CA ARG A 118 -16.15 5.98 5.76
C ARG A 118 -15.24 6.21 4.55
N VAL A 119 -15.82 6.32 3.36
CA VAL A 119 -15.10 6.71 2.15
C VAL A 119 -14.71 8.18 2.27
N ALA A 120 -13.43 8.46 2.45
CA ALA A 120 -12.91 9.79 2.75
C ALA A 120 -12.34 10.52 1.53
N GLY A 121 -12.21 9.84 0.41
CA GLY A 121 -11.66 10.42 -0.81
C GLY A 121 -11.24 9.36 -1.83
N ASP A 122 -10.43 9.80 -2.77
CA ASP A 122 -9.97 8.98 -3.89
C ASP A 122 -8.44 8.81 -3.91
N ILE A 123 -7.96 8.11 -4.94
CA ILE A 123 -6.53 7.89 -5.22
C ILE A 123 -6.28 8.36 -6.66
N PRO A 124 -6.04 9.65 -6.88
CA PRO A 124 -6.04 10.23 -8.23
C PRO A 124 -4.95 9.71 -9.14
N GLY A 125 -3.82 9.24 -8.59
CA GLY A 125 -2.73 8.66 -9.37
C GLY A 125 -2.93 7.20 -9.75
N ALA A 126 -3.99 6.53 -9.27
CA ALA A 126 -4.30 5.18 -9.71
C ALA A 126 -4.71 5.18 -11.18
N ALA A 127 -4.18 4.23 -11.98
CA ALA A 127 -4.55 4.10 -13.38
C ALA A 127 -6.08 3.99 -13.54
N GLY A 128 -6.63 4.56 -14.62
CA GLY A 128 -8.06 4.77 -14.77
C GLY A 128 -8.97 3.54 -14.61
N HIS A 129 -8.44 2.35 -14.86
CA HIS A 129 -9.15 1.08 -14.69
C HIS A 129 -8.79 0.34 -13.39
N ARG A 130 -7.81 0.82 -12.64
CA ARG A 130 -7.33 0.13 -11.44
C ARG A 130 -8.30 0.28 -10.29
N ARG A 131 -8.75 -0.84 -9.76
CA ARG A 131 -9.62 -0.91 -8.58
C ARG A 131 -8.76 -1.11 -7.34
N LEU A 132 -8.60 -0.07 -6.54
CA LEU A 132 -7.74 -0.06 -5.37
C LEU A 132 -8.44 0.62 -4.21
N ALA A 133 -8.36 -0.01 -3.03
CA ALA A 133 -8.74 0.57 -1.75
C ALA A 133 -7.49 0.78 -0.89
N LEU A 134 -7.41 1.89 -0.17
CA LEU A 134 -6.27 2.25 0.64
C LEU A 134 -6.70 2.75 2.01
N MET A 135 -6.02 2.26 3.04
CA MET A 135 -6.18 2.69 4.44
C MET A 135 -4.81 2.95 5.06
N ASP A 136 -4.80 3.62 6.21
CA ASP A 136 -3.61 3.69 7.06
C ASP A 136 -3.11 2.30 7.44
N ILE A 137 -1.81 2.09 7.34
CA ILE A 137 -1.20 0.76 7.57
C ILE A 137 -1.47 0.22 8.98
N ALA A 138 -1.38 1.06 10.00
CA ALA A 138 -1.63 0.63 11.37
C ALA A 138 -3.09 0.21 11.57
N ALA A 139 -4.03 0.90 10.92
CA ALA A 139 -5.44 0.52 10.93
C ALA A 139 -5.66 -0.84 10.27
N VAL A 140 -5.04 -1.09 9.13
CA VAL A 140 -5.12 -2.40 8.44
C VAL A 140 -4.53 -3.51 9.31
N GLN A 141 -3.35 -3.29 9.87
CA GLN A 141 -2.70 -4.27 10.74
C GLN A 141 -3.57 -4.64 11.95
N THR A 142 -4.15 -3.63 12.60
CA THR A 142 -4.97 -3.83 13.80
C THR A 142 -6.31 -4.49 13.47
N ARG A 143 -7.01 -4.00 12.44
CA ARG A 143 -8.38 -4.45 12.13
C ARG A 143 -8.44 -5.80 11.45
N PHE A 144 -7.40 -6.17 10.71
CA PHE A 144 -7.40 -7.38 9.88
C PHE A 144 -6.38 -8.44 10.33
N GLY A 145 -5.93 -8.37 11.60
CA GLY A 145 -5.10 -9.42 12.19
C GLY A 145 -3.70 -9.52 11.61
N LYS A 146 -3.09 -8.39 11.24
CA LYS A 146 -1.74 -8.31 10.64
C LYS A 146 -0.74 -7.55 11.51
N ILE A 147 -0.98 -7.44 12.81
CA ILE A 147 -0.05 -6.75 13.72
C ILE A 147 1.33 -7.38 13.63
N GLY A 148 2.35 -6.53 13.44
CA GLY A 148 3.75 -6.97 13.31
C GLY A 148 4.10 -7.57 11.95
N ARG A 149 3.19 -7.57 10.98
CA ARG A 149 3.37 -8.20 9.67
C ARG A 149 3.27 -7.19 8.55
N LEU A 150 4.10 -7.38 7.52
CA LEU A 150 4.02 -6.70 6.22
C LEU A 150 3.89 -7.77 5.13
N THR A 151 3.36 -7.38 4.00
CA THR A 151 3.32 -8.26 2.81
C THR A 151 4.22 -7.76 1.69
N ARG A 152 4.58 -6.49 1.73
CA ARG A 152 5.41 -5.84 0.70
C ARG A 152 6.18 -4.67 1.28
N ILE A 153 7.38 -4.43 0.75
CA ILE A 153 8.15 -3.20 0.98
C ILE A 153 8.59 -2.68 -0.37
N ASP A 154 8.24 -1.45 -0.68
CA ASP A 154 8.71 -0.76 -1.88
C ASP A 154 9.96 0.04 -1.54
N LEU A 155 10.98 -0.02 -2.40
CA LEU A 155 12.27 0.60 -2.18
C LEU A 155 12.59 1.58 -3.31
N LYS A 156 12.91 2.81 -2.94
CA LYS A 156 13.52 3.78 -3.83
C LYS A 156 15.04 3.70 -3.68
N LEU A 157 15.73 3.49 -4.79
CA LEU A 157 17.19 3.37 -4.77
C LEU A 157 17.86 4.74 -4.65
N ALA A 158 19.03 4.75 -4.03
CA ALA A 158 19.88 5.94 -3.96
C ALA A 158 20.31 6.36 -5.36
N GLU A 159 20.64 7.66 -5.52
CA GLU A 159 21.12 8.20 -6.78
C GLU A 159 22.36 7.44 -7.27
N GLY A 160 22.38 7.10 -8.55
CA GLY A 160 23.48 6.36 -9.16
C GLY A 160 23.47 4.84 -8.91
N VAL A 161 22.57 4.33 -8.09
CA VAL A 161 22.42 2.90 -7.85
C VAL A 161 21.39 2.33 -8.84
N THR A 162 21.83 1.36 -9.63
CA THR A 162 20.95 0.68 -10.59
C THR A 162 20.22 -0.49 -9.93
N PRO A 163 19.00 -0.83 -10.41
CA PRO A 163 18.31 -2.04 -9.96
C PRO A 163 19.14 -3.31 -10.14
N ALA A 164 19.85 -3.42 -11.25
CA ALA A 164 20.72 -4.57 -11.55
C ALA A 164 21.85 -4.74 -10.54
N ALA A 165 22.41 -3.64 -10.04
CA ALA A 165 23.46 -3.66 -9.01
C ALA A 165 22.90 -3.91 -7.60
N ALA A 166 21.77 -3.28 -7.27
CA ALA A 166 21.18 -3.36 -5.92
C ALA A 166 20.50 -4.71 -5.65
N ARG A 167 19.84 -5.29 -6.64
CA ARG A 167 19.01 -6.49 -6.47
C ARG A 167 19.76 -7.67 -5.87
N PRO A 168 20.95 -8.08 -6.34
CA PRO A 168 21.68 -9.21 -5.75
C PRO A 168 22.09 -8.95 -4.30
N ALA A 169 22.55 -7.74 -4.00
CA ALA A 169 22.99 -7.36 -2.65
C ALA A 169 21.83 -7.38 -1.65
N LEU A 170 20.68 -6.87 -2.05
CA LEU A 170 19.48 -6.86 -1.21
C LEU A 170 18.86 -8.26 -1.08
N GLN A 171 18.82 -9.03 -2.17
CA GLN A 171 18.29 -10.40 -2.14
C GLN A 171 19.09 -11.28 -1.18
N ALA A 172 20.38 -11.09 -1.07
CA ALA A 172 21.25 -11.87 -0.19
C ALA A 172 20.94 -11.72 1.31
N ILE A 173 20.34 -10.60 1.71
CA ILE A 173 19.99 -10.35 3.12
C ILE A 173 18.52 -10.64 3.44
N LEU A 174 17.71 -11.01 2.46
CA LEU A 174 16.30 -11.30 2.69
C LEU A 174 16.11 -12.69 3.32
N PRO A 175 15.14 -12.83 4.23
CA PRO A 175 14.68 -14.15 4.67
C PRO A 175 14.20 -15.01 3.50
N ALA A 176 14.23 -16.33 3.68
CA ALA A 176 13.73 -17.26 2.68
C ALA A 176 12.24 -16.98 2.36
N GLY A 177 11.87 -17.14 1.09
CA GLY A 177 10.50 -16.94 0.63
C GLY A 177 10.16 -15.51 0.21
N LEU A 178 11.10 -14.55 0.35
CA LEU A 178 10.93 -13.18 -0.12
C LEU A 178 11.66 -12.97 -1.44
N LEU A 179 11.01 -12.26 -2.35
CA LEU A 179 11.53 -11.97 -3.69
C LEU A 179 11.56 -10.47 -3.96
N ILE A 180 12.55 -10.04 -4.75
CA ILE A 180 12.66 -8.66 -5.22
C ILE A 180 12.31 -8.62 -6.70
N ASP A 181 11.38 -7.73 -7.06
CA ASP A 181 11.04 -7.40 -8.44
C ASP A 181 11.32 -5.94 -8.74
N VAL A 182 11.64 -5.64 -9.99
CA VAL A 182 11.76 -4.27 -10.51
C VAL A 182 10.39 -3.85 -11.03
N VAL A 183 9.89 -2.70 -10.57
CA VAL A 183 8.58 -2.17 -10.98
C VAL A 183 8.77 -0.80 -11.62
N GLU A 184 8.15 -0.61 -12.77
CA GLU A 184 8.04 0.69 -13.46
C GLU A 184 6.64 1.25 -13.19
N GLN A 185 6.57 2.55 -12.83
CA GLN A 185 5.29 3.25 -12.62
C GLN A 185 4.82 3.94 -13.88
#